data_8b315f57b13e41d30e48e5ab1fb5c4ce
#
_entry.id   8b315f57b13e41d30e48e5ab1fb5c4ce
#
_cell.length_a   1.000
_cell.length_b   1.000
_cell.length_c   1.000
_cell.angle_alpha   90.00
_cell.angle_beta   90.00
_cell.angle_gamma   90.00
#
_symmetry.space_group_name_H-M   'P 1'
#
loop_
_entity.id
_entity.type
_entity.pdbx_description
1 polymer ?
#
loop_
_entity_poly.entity_id
_entity_poly.type
_entity_poly.pdbx_seq_one_letter_code
_entity_poly.pdbx_strand_id
1 'polypeptide(L)'
;SGFLIAYGALRFSSPTWPVPDAVFQTAPFGIHNLFPGDKAPLIFVTFMSFLLIISSVTMVRAVQEGHRENKNGVVFWMVLTIIGGLGFLGCQAWEWTNLISKEHMTIHTNPFGTHTTDGVYLAADGSVSDETFRAGETYLMHKAGGHHGAEGDHGEGEHAGEEHDYSAGDHAGYMVDDQGFIYRKYKVVGGEMDGTIQTESFGPKAFGALFYGITGFHGFHVFSGVLFLIIIAINAGSGIYAARKNGYEMVE
;
A
#
# COMPACT_ATOMS: atom_id res chain seq x y z
N SER A 1 18.89 6.18 7.03
CA SER A 1 19.41 5.02 7.79
C SER A 1 18.52 4.67 8.98
N GLY A 2 18.04 5.66 9.80
CA GLY A 2 17.25 5.41 11.00
C GLY A 2 15.97 4.59 10.77
N PHE A 3 15.21 4.89 9.72
CA PHE A 3 14.00 4.15 9.38
C PHE A 3 14.26 2.69 8.99
N LEU A 4 15.36 2.40 8.30
CA LEU A 4 15.75 1.03 7.95
C LEU A 4 16.14 0.23 9.19
N ILE A 5 16.84 0.85 10.13
CA ILE A 5 17.19 0.22 11.40
C ILE A 5 15.94 -0.05 12.23
N ALA A 6 15.03 0.92 12.34
CA ALA A 6 13.76 0.76 13.04
C ALA A 6 12.90 -0.34 12.41
N TYR A 7 12.81 -0.37 11.08
CA TYR A 7 12.11 -1.43 10.36
C TYR A 7 12.71 -2.80 10.66
N GLY A 8 14.04 -2.94 10.55
CA GLY A 8 14.73 -4.19 10.85
C GLY A 8 14.49 -4.65 12.28
N ALA A 9 14.67 -3.75 13.26
CA ALA A 9 14.46 -4.07 14.68
C ALA A 9 13.02 -4.53 14.96
N LEU A 10 12.01 -3.82 14.44
CA LEU A 10 10.60 -4.18 14.65
C LEU A 10 10.21 -5.44 13.89
N ARG A 11 10.73 -5.64 12.68
CA ARG A 11 10.50 -6.86 11.89
C ARG A 11 11.04 -8.11 12.61
N PHE A 12 12.24 -8.03 13.20
CA PHE A 12 12.84 -9.14 13.93
C PHE A 12 12.21 -9.36 15.31
N SER A 13 11.65 -8.31 15.93
CA SER A 13 10.96 -8.45 17.23
C SER A 13 9.53 -8.94 17.13
N SER A 14 8.92 -8.91 15.93
CA SER A 14 7.54 -9.35 15.71
C SER A 14 7.52 -10.79 15.21
N PRO A 15 6.77 -11.71 15.86
CA PRO A 15 6.66 -13.10 15.43
C PRO A 15 5.96 -13.24 14.08
N THR A 16 5.08 -12.30 13.76
CA THR A 16 4.32 -12.26 12.51
C THR A 16 4.53 -10.92 11.80
N TRP A 17 4.64 -10.96 10.47
CA TRP A 17 4.78 -9.75 9.66
C TRP A 17 4.07 -9.97 8.32
N PRO A 18 3.12 -9.09 7.95
CA PRO A 18 2.38 -9.24 6.70
C PRO A 18 3.30 -9.28 5.48
N VAL A 19 2.97 -10.14 4.53
CA VAL A 19 3.70 -10.24 3.26
C VAL A 19 3.28 -9.07 2.38
N PRO A 20 4.22 -8.31 1.79
CA PRO A 20 3.90 -7.16 0.93
C PRO A 20 2.96 -7.49 -0.23
N ASP A 21 3.08 -8.68 -0.81
CA ASP A 21 2.24 -9.15 -1.92
C ASP A 21 0.76 -9.28 -1.52
N ALA A 22 0.46 -9.50 -0.25
CA ALA A 22 -0.90 -9.57 0.25
C ALA A 22 -1.47 -8.20 0.63
N VAL A 23 -0.60 -7.25 1.01
CA VAL A 23 -1.01 -5.90 1.42
C VAL A 23 -1.23 -4.98 0.22
N PHE A 24 -0.35 -5.06 -0.79
CA PHE A 24 -0.35 -4.15 -1.95
C PHE A 24 -0.97 -4.78 -3.19
N GLN A 25 -2.22 -5.19 -3.08
CA GLN A 25 -2.95 -5.81 -4.19
C GLN A 25 -3.85 -4.83 -4.95
N THR A 26 -3.97 -3.60 -4.49
CA THR A 26 -4.79 -2.58 -5.12
C THR A 26 -4.25 -2.21 -6.51
N ALA A 27 -5.06 -2.43 -7.54
CA ALA A 27 -4.78 -1.98 -8.91
C ALA A 27 -5.81 -0.96 -9.34
N PRO A 28 -5.43 0.30 -9.61
CA PRO A 28 -6.32 1.31 -10.16
C PRO A 28 -6.63 1.02 -11.64
N PHE A 29 -7.77 1.52 -12.12
CA PHE A 29 -8.12 1.56 -13.54
C PHE A 29 -8.38 0.20 -14.22
N GLY A 30 -8.77 -0.84 -13.48
CA GLY A 30 -9.13 -2.13 -14.09
C GLY A 30 -7.96 -2.84 -14.78
N ILE A 31 -6.73 -2.57 -14.36
CA ILE A 31 -5.52 -3.22 -14.89
C ILE A 31 -5.54 -4.73 -14.66
N HIS A 32 -6.35 -5.24 -13.73
CA HIS A 32 -6.62 -6.66 -13.55
C HIS A 32 -7.01 -7.39 -14.85
N ASN A 33 -7.77 -6.71 -15.73
CA ASN A 33 -8.21 -7.28 -17.00
C ASN A 33 -7.10 -7.37 -18.05
N LEU A 34 -5.95 -6.76 -17.83
CA LEU A 34 -4.84 -6.72 -18.81
C LEU A 34 -3.89 -7.90 -18.67
N PHE A 35 -3.85 -8.55 -17.50
CA PHE A 35 -2.99 -9.69 -17.23
C PHE A 35 -3.87 -10.92 -16.91
N PRO A 36 -3.84 -11.97 -17.75
CA PRO A 36 -4.52 -13.22 -17.45
C PRO A 36 -3.78 -13.94 -16.32
N GLY A 37 -4.40 -13.94 -15.14
CA GLY A 37 -3.86 -14.53 -13.93
C GLY A 37 -4.04 -13.58 -12.76
N ASP A 38 -4.98 -13.87 -11.90
CA ASP A 38 -5.62 -13.04 -10.87
C ASP A 38 -4.71 -12.33 -9.85
N LYS A 39 -3.41 -12.35 -9.99
CA LYS A 39 -2.50 -11.81 -8.98
C LYS A 39 -1.35 -11.08 -9.66
N ALA A 40 -1.51 -9.76 -9.85
CA ALA A 40 -0.39 -8.88 -10.13
C ALA A 40 -0.11 -7.99 -8.89
N PRO A 41 0.37 -8.58 -7.77
CA PRO A 41 0.75 -7.82 -6.60
C PRO A 41 1.83 -6.83 -6.97
N LEU A 42 1.87 -5.69 -6.31
CA LEU A 42 2.89 -4.66 -6.49
C LEU A 42 2.92 -3.98 -7.87
N ILE A 43 1.95 -4.25 -8.78
CA ILE A 43 1.96 -3.61 -10.12
C ILE A 43 1.80 -2.10 -10.01
N PHE A 44 0.99 -1.64 -9.06
CA PHE A 44 0.78 -0.22 -8.82
C PHE A 44 2.03 0.44 -8.25
N VAL A 45 2.71 -0.20 -7.29
CA VAL A 45 3.98 0.27 -6.73
C VAL A 45 5.07 0.33 -7.81
N THR A 46 5.07 -0.65 -8.71
CA THR A 46 5.97 -0.68 -9.87
C THR A 46 5.69 0.49 -10.80
N PHE A 47 4.43 0.77 -11.12
CA PHE A 47 4.03 1.92 -11.92
C PHE A 47 4.49 3.25 -11.29
N MET A 48 4.28 3.42 -9.98
CA MET A 48 4.76 4.61 -9.24
C MET A 48 6.28 4.76 -9.33
N SER A 49 7.03 3.65 -9.25
CA SER A 49 8.49 3.66 -9.40
C SER A 49 8.93 4.09 -10.80
N PHE A 50 8.28 3.57 -11.85
CA PHE A 50 8.54 4.01 -13.22
C PHE A 50 8.23 5.49 -13.45
N LEU A 51 7.16 6.00 -12.86
CA LEU A 51 6.81 7.42 -12.93
C LEU A 51 7.94 8.30 -12.37
N LEU A 52 8.53 7.91 -11.23
CA LEU A 52 9.66 8.62 -10.63
C LEU A 52 10.93 8.51 -11.48
N ILE A 53 11.22 7.35 -12.09
CA ILE A 53 12.36 7.18 -12.98
C ILE A 53 12.22 8.10 -14.20
N ILE A 54 11.06 8.14 -14.83
CA ILE A 54 10.78 9.04 -15.96
C ILE A 54 10.92 10.49 -15.53
N SER A 55 10.39 10.86 -14.37
CA SER A 55 10.53 12.21 -13.80
C SER A 55 12.00 12.58 -13.55
N SER A 56 12.84 11.63 -13.12
CA SER A 56 14.28 11.84 -12.97
C SER A 56 14.96 12.08 -14.32
N VAL A 57 14.59 11.35 -15.37
CA VAL A 57 15.13 11.58 -16.73
C VAL A 57 14.74 12.97 -17.24
N THR A 58 13.51 13.42 -16.99
CA THR A 58 13.09 14.78 -17.41
C THR A 58 13.86 15.86 -16.67
N MET A 59 14.21 15.64 -15.39
CA MET A 59 15.04 16.59 -14.63
C MET A 59 16.47 16.68 -15.21
N VAL A 60 17.09 15.54 -15.52
CA VAL A 60 18.42 15.52 -16.18
C VAL A 60 18.39 16.30 -17.52
N ARG A 61 17.29 16.16 -18.28
CA ARG A 61 17.12 16.93 -19.52
C ARG A 61 16.97 18.42 -19.26
N ALA A 62 16.28 18.80 -18.18
CA ALA A 62 16.18 20.22 -17.79
C ALA A 62 17.56 20.82 -17.48
N VAL A 63 18.41 20.11 -16.74
CA VAL A 63 19.79 20.50 -16.44
C VAL A 63 20.62 20.64 -17.72
N GLN A 64 20.53 19.67 -18.66
CA GLN A 64 21.24 19.74 -19.94
C GLN A 64 20.85 20.98 -20.79
N GLU A 65 19.56 21.30 -20.80
CA GLU A 65 19.10 22.54 -21.47
C GLU A 65 19.53 23.81 -20.71
N GLY A 66 19.70 23.73 -19.40
CA GLY A 66 20.28 24.78 -18.56
C GLY A 66 21.72 25.10 -18.97
N HIS A 67 22.56 24.09 -19.16
CA HIS A 67 23.93 24.27 -19.68
C HIS A 67 23.99 24.85 -21.10
N ARG A 68 22.93 24.67 -21.89
CA ARG A 68 22.80 25.27 -23.22
C ARG A 68 22.21 26.67 -23.21
N GLU A 69 21.91 27.21 -22.03
CA GLU A 69 21.22 28.48 -21.84
C GLU A 69 19.89 28.59 -22.60
N ASN A 70 19.24 27.44 -22.85
CA ASN A 70 17.96 27.38 -23.56
C ASN A 70 16.79 27.50 -22.58
N LYS A 71 16.34 28.73 -22.32
CA LYS A 71 15.24 29.05 -21.40
C LYS A 71 13.98 28.18 -21.62
N ASN A 72 13.53 28.08 -22.88
CA ASN A 72 12.30 27.37 -23.20
C ASN A 72 12.43 25.85 -22.95
N GLY A 73 13.60 25.30 -23.25
CA GLY A 73 13.90 23.89 -22.96
C GLY A 73 13.89 23.59 -21.46
N VAL A 74 14.54 24.45 -20.67
CA VAL A 74 14.56 24.31 -19.20
C VAL A 74 13.15 24.30 -18.62
N VAL A 75 12.34 25.34 -18.97
CA VAL A 75 10.97 25.44 -18.45
C VAL A 75 10.11 24.25 -18.88
N PHE A 76 10.20 23.82 -20.14
CA PHE A 76 9.44 22.67 -20.63
C PHE A 76 9.77 21.39 -19.85
N TRP A 77 11.04 21.04 -19.71
CA TRP A 77 11.45 19.82 -19.01
C TRP A 77 11.16 19.89 -17.50
N MET A 78 11.28 21.06 -16.88
CA MET A 78 10.90 21.25 -15.47
C MET A 78 9.40 21.07 -15.24
N VAL A 79 8.56 21.61 -16.12
CA VAL A 79 7.10 21.40 -16.04
C VAL A 79 6.77 19.92 -16.15
N LEU A 80 7.44 19.19 -17.03
CA LEU A 80 7.24 17.75 -17.18
C LEU A 80 7.66 16.98 -15.89
N THR A 81 8.75 17.41 -15.25
CA THR A 81 9.20 16.85 -13.96
C THR A 81 8.19 17.13 -12.85
N ILE A 82 7.64 18.35 -12.79
CA ILE A 82 6.60 18.72 -11.83
C ILE A 82 5.34 17.87 -12.01
N ILE A 83 4.91 17.64 -13.25
CA ILE A 83 3.76 16.76 -13.56
C ILE A 83 4.04 15.34 -13.06
N GLY A 84 5.24 14.79 -13.26
CA GLY A 84 5.64 13.49 -12.75
C GLY A 84 5.60 13.42 -11.23
N GLY A 85 6.11 14.43 -10.53
CA GLY A 85 6.06 14.52 -9.08
C GLY A 85 4.64 14.64 -8.50
N LEU A 86 3.79 15.46 -9.13
CA LEU A 86 2.37 15.57 -8.76
C LEU A 86 1.61 14.27 -9.04
N GLY A 87 1.93 13.58 -10.14
CA GLY A 87 1.37 12.26 -10.45
C GLY A 87 1.69 11.24 -9.38
N PHE A 88 2.95 11.20 -8.91
CA PHE A 88 3.35 10.34 -7.80
C PHE A 88 2.57 10.65 -6.51
N LEU A 89 2.46 11.93 -6.13
CA LEU A 89 1.72 12.35 -4.95
C LEU A 89 0.22 11.98 -5.05
N GLY A 90 -0.36 12.08 -6.24
CA GLY A 90 -1.74 11.66 -6.50
C GLY A 90 -1.92 10.15 -6.31
N CYS A 91 -1.00 9.35 -6.85
CA CYS A 91 -0.99 7.90 -6.66
C CYS A 91 -0.86 7.51 -5.18
N GLN A 92 0.05 8.16 -4.46
CA GLN A 92 0.26 7.95 -3.02
C GLN A 92 -1.00 8.27 -2.20
N ALA A 93 -1.64 9.41 -2.48
CA ALA A 93 -2.86 9.81 -1.82
C ALA A 93 -4.01 8.82 -2.10
N TRP A 94 -4.11 8.33 -3.32
CA TRP A 94 -5.11 7.34 -3.71
C TRP A 94 -4.89 6.00 -2.99
N GLU A 95 -3.66 5.52 -2.94
CA GLU A 95 -3.29 4.29 -2.21
C GLU A 95 -3.65 4.39 -0.72
N TRP A 96 -3.29 5.49 -0.08
CA TRP A 96 -3.66 5.72 1.31
C TRP A 96 -5.17 5.77 1.53
N THR A 97 -5.90 6.41 0.62
CA THR A 97 -7.37 6.45 0.70
C THR A 97 -7.96 5.05 0.63
N ASN A 98 -7.44 4.18 -0.23
CA ASN A 98 -7.90 2.80 -0.31
C ASN A 98 -7.56 2.01 0.97
N LEU A 99 -6.31 2.08 1.45
CA LEU A 99 -5.90 1.37 2.66
C LEU A 99 -6.68 1.81 3.89
N ILE A 100 -6.98 3.11 4.02
CA ILE A 100 -7.72 3.65 5.17
C ILE A 100 -9.22 3.36 5.04
N SER A 101 -9.81 3.59 3.86
CA SER A 101 -11.27 3.55 3.69
C SER A 101 -11.81 2.15 3.40
N LYS A 102 -11.07 1.33 2.65
CA LYS A 102 -11.51 -0.01 2.26
C LYS A 102 -10.96 -1.07 3.22
N GLU A 103 -9.66 -1.02 3.50
CA GLU A 103 -8.99 -2.03 4.32
C GLU A 103 -9.00 -1.67 5.82
N HIS A 104 -9.45 -0.47 6.18
CA HIS A 104 -9.46 0.03 7.56
C HIS A 104 -8.08 0.01 8.25
N MET A 105 -7.00 0.03 7.47
CA MET A 105 -5.65 0.09 7.99
C MET A 105 -5.33 1.49 8.48
N THR A 106 -4.88 1.61 9.73
CA THR A 106 -4.46 2.87 10.34
C THR A 106 -3.11 2.72 11.05
N ILE A 107 -2.63 3.79 11.67
CA ILE A 107 -1.41 3.75 12.50
C ILE A 107 -1.60 2.81 13.71
N HIS A 108 -2.83 2.66 14.21
CA HIS A 108 -3.13 1.87 15.40
C HIS A 108 -3.76 0.51 15.10
N THR A 109 -4.32 0.34 13.92
CA THR A 109 -5.05 -0.85 13.51
C THR A 109 -4.42 -1.41 12.25
N ASN A 110 -3.96 -2.64 12.30
CA ASN A 110 -3.45 -3.36 11.14
C ASN A 110 -4.32 -4.59 10.89
N PRO A 111 -5.23 -4.56 9.91
CA PRO A 111 -6.12 -5.69 9.61
C PRO A 111 -5.40 -6.85 8.93
N PHE A 112 -4.17 -6.66 8.45
CA PHE A 112 -3.38 -7.71 7.83
C PHE A 112 -2.68 -8.55 8.90
N GLY A 113 -3.27 -9.71 9.20
CA GLY A 113 -2.66 -10.72 10.07
C GLY A 113 -1.83 -11.73 9.31
N THR A 114 -1.10 -12.57 10.02
CA THR A 114 -0.30 -13.65 9.43
C THR A 114 -0.44 -14.89 10.29
N HIS A 115 -0.76 -16.03 9.67
CA HIS A 115 -0.84 -17.31 10.37
C HIS A 115 0.53 -17.78 10.86
N THR A 116 0.57 -18.24 12.09
CA THR A 116 1.79 -18.80 12.71
C THR A 116 1.90 -20.30 12.55
N THR A 117 0.77 -20.96 12.24
CA THR A 117 0.64 -22.42 12.13
C THR A 117 -0.15 -22.76 10.88
N ASP A 118 -0.03 -23.99 10.43
CA ASP A 118 -0.93 -24.55 9.42
C ASP A 118 -2.30 -24.79 10.03
N GLY A 119 -3.36 -24.64 9.25
CA GLY A 119 -4.71 -24.82 9.77
C GLY A 119 -5.79 -24.91 8.71
N VAL A 120 -7.01 -25.11 9.20
CA VAL A 120 -8.22 -25.19 8.40
C VAL A 120 -9.26 -24.25 9.01
N TYR A 121 -9.90 -23.42 8.20
CA TYR A 121 -10.95 -22.54 8.68
C TYR A 121 -12.21 -23.31 9.12
N LEU A 122 -12.94 -22.72 10.04
CA LEU A 122 -14.25 -23.20 10.42
C LEU A 122 -15.32 -22.45 9.61
N ALA A 123 -16.34 -23.20 9.17
CA ALA A 123 -17.53 -22.62 8.58
C ALA A 123 -18.37 -21.91 9.66
N ALA A 124 -19.35 -21.11 9.26
CA ALA A 124 -20.17 -20.32 10.18
C ALA A 124 -20.90 -21.16 11.24
N ASP A 125 -21.22 -22.41 10.93
CA ASP A 125 -21.84 -23.39 11.83
C ASP A 125 -20.83 -24.07 12.81
N GLY A 126 -19.51 -23.78 12.66
CA GLY A 126 -18.43 -24.37 13.44
C GLY A 126 -17.92 -25.69 12.88
N SER A 127 -18.40 -26.16 11.74
CA SER A 127 -17.85 -27.33 11.05
C SER A 127 -16.50 -26.98 10.40
N VAL A 128 -15.70 -28.00 10.12
CA VAL A 128 -14.42 -27.81 9.42
C VAL A 128 -14.70 -27.53 7.95
N SER A 129 -14.22 -26.40 7.44
CA SER A 129 -14.31 -26.02 6.03
C SER A 129 -13.24 -26.74 5.20
N ASP A 130 -13.37 -26.73 3.88
CA ASP A 130 -12.32 -27.21 2.96
C ASP A 130 -11.19 -26.18 2.73
N GLU A 131 -11.33 -24.97 3.28
CA GLU A 131 -10.37 -23.88 3.15
C GLU A 131 -9.19 -24.07 4.10
N THR A 132 -8.03 -24.41 3.54
CA THR A 132 -6.79 -24.64 4.29
C THR A 132 -5.80 -23.49 4.06
N PHE A 133 -4.97 -23.21 5.04
CA PHE A 133 -3.91 -22.21 4.96
C PHE A 133 -2.61 -22.75 5.58
N ARG A 134 -1.49 -22.10 5.25
CA ARG A 134 -0.17 -22.45 5.76
C ARG A 134 0.39 -21.36 6.66
N ALA A 135 1.31 -21.77 7.52
CA ALA A 135 2.11 -20.84 8.31
C ALA A 135 2.84 -19.83 7.42
N GLY A 136 2.75 -18.55 7.76
CA GLY A 136 3.30 -17.45 6.98
C GLY A 136 2.34 -16.83 5.97
N GLU A 137 1.17 -17.40 5.72
CA GLU A 137 0.14 -16.78 4.88
C GLU A 137 -0.48 -15.57 5.59
N THR A 138 -0.65 -14.50 4.83
CA THR A 138 -1.26 -13.26 5.30
C THR A 138 -2.74 -13.25 4.95
N TYR A 139 -3.57 -12.90 5.90
CA TYR A 139 -5.01 -12.73 5.74
C TYR A 139 -5.42 -11.29 6.00
N LEU A 140 -6.55 -10.89 5.45
CA LEU A 140 -7.19 -9.60 5.70
C LEU A 140 -8.43 -9.78 6.55
N MET A 141 -8.50 -9.07 7.66
CA MET A 141 -9.70 -9.04 8.51
C MET A 141 -10.75 -8.12 7.88
N HIS A 142 -11.95 -8.66 7.71
CA HIS A 142 -13.08 -7.94 7.15
C HIS A 142 -13.92 -7.26 8.23
N LYS A 143 -14.66 -6.22 7.83
CA LYS A 143 -15.60 -5.52 8.69
C LYS A 143 -17.03 -5.84 8.27
N ALA A 144 -17.87 -6.22 9.23
CA ALA A 144 -19.31 -6.43 9.01
C ALA A 144 -19.97 -5.14 8.50
N GLY A 145 -20.78 -5.23 7.44
CA GLY A 145 -21.45 -4.07 6.83
C GLY A 145 -20.63 -3.26 5.83
N GLY A 146 -19.38 -3.63 5.55
CA GLY A 146 -18.65 -3.10 4.41
C GLY A 146 -19.22 -3.67 3.12
N HIS A 147 -19.72 -2.82 2.21
CA HIS A 147 -20.01 -3.24 0.86
C HIS A 147 -18.69 -3.67 0.21
N HIS A 148 -18.49 -4.98 0.10
CA HIS A 148 -17.49 -5.52 -0.79
C HIS A 148 -17.94 -5.26 -2.23
N GLY A 149 -17.52 -4.15 -2.80
CA GLY A 149 -17.40 -4.06 -4.24
C GLY A 149 -16.43 -5.17 -4.64
N ALA A 150 -16.92 -6.11 -5.44
CA ALA A 150 -16.19 -7.26 -5.96
C ALA A 150 -14.98 -6.80 -6.78
N GLU A 151 -13.84 -6.54 -6.12
CA GLU A 151 -12.55 -6.31 -6.73
C GLU A 151 -11.45 -6.73 -5.74
N GLY A 152 -11.34 -8.03 -5.50
CA GLY A 152 -10.29 -8.62 -4.68
C GLY A 152 -10.69 -10.02 -4.28
N ASP A 153 -10.74 -10.91 -5.27
CA ASP A 153 -10.91 -12.34 -5.09
C ASP A 153 -9.69 -12.92 -4.36
N HIS A 154 -9.88 -13.25 -3.10
CA HIS A 154 -8.96 -14.05 -2.33
C HIS A 154 -9.63 -15.35 -1.93
N GLY A 155 -9.44 -16.35 -2.78
CA GLY A 155 -9.84 -17.72 -2.53
C GLY A 155 -11.25 -18.01 -3.03
N GLU A 156 -11.33 -18.80 -4.08
CA GLU A 156 -12.53 -19.49 -4.51
C GLU A 156 -13.09 -20.33 -3.35
N GLY A 157 -13.94 -19.71 -2.55
CA GLY A 157 -14.90 -20.35 -1.69
C GLY A 157 -16.25 -19.85 -2.16
N GLU A 158 -16.98 -20.67 -2.88
CA GLU A 158 -18.39 -20.47 -3.30
C GLU A 158 -19.29 -20.22 -2.10
N HIS A 159 -19.31 -19.01 -1.56
CA HIS A 159 -20.39 -18.54 -0.67
C HIS A 159 -20.68 -17.05 -0.90
N ALA A 160 -20.70 -16.63 -2.16
CA ALA A 160 -21.32 -15.37 -2.57
C ALA A 160 -22.84 -15.62 -2.70
N GLY A 161 -23.59 -15.47 -1.61
CA GLY A 161 -25.04 -15.61 -1.72
C GLY A 161 -25.86 -15.59 -0.46
N GLU A 162 -25.28 -15.70 0.72
CA GLU A 162 -26.04 -15.55 1.96
C GLU A 162 -25.62 -14.23 2.64
N GLU A 163 -26.58 -13.33 2.76
CA GLU A 163 -26.51 -12.14 3.60
C GLU A 163 -26.42 -12.62 5.07
N HIS A 164 -25.23 -13.05 5.50
CA HIS A 164 -24.98 -13.36 6.89
C HIS A 164 -25.10 -12.07 7.69
N ASP A 165 -26.14 -12.00 8.50
CA ASP A 165 -26.28 -10.98 9.53
C ASP A 165 -25.18 -11.20 10.56
N TYR A 166 -24.04 -10.54 10.36
CA TYR A 166 -22.91 -10.59 11.28
C TYR A 166 -23.22 -9.78 12.54
N SER A 167 -24.03 -10.35 13.42
CA SER A 167 -24.30 -9.75 14.73
C SER A 167 -23.06 -9.80 15.61
N ALA A 168 -22.85 -8.75 16.42
CA ALA A 168 -21.76 -8.69 17.37
C ALA A 168 -21.88 -9.84 18.39
N GLY A 169 -20.77 -10.53 18.64
CA GLY A 169 -20.70 -11.65 19.58
C GLY A 169 -19.81 -12.79 19.13
N ASP A 170 -19.77 -13.82 19.95
CA ASP A 170 -19.01 -15.05 19.72
C ASP A 170 -19.90 -16.12 19.09
N HIS A 171 -19.58 -16.52 17.86
CA HIS A 171 -20.28 -17.51 17.07
C HIS A 171 -19.41 -18.79 16.91
N ALA A 172 -19.98 -19.86 16.40
CA ALA A 172 -19.29 -21.14 16.29
C ALA A 172 -18.03 -21.06 15.39
N GLY A 173 -18.13 -20.41 14.23
CA GLY A 173 -17.02 -20.29 13.26
C GLY A 173 -16.33 -18.94 13.21
N TYR A 174 -16.85 -17.92 13.87
CA TYR A 174 -16.29 -16.57 13.87
C TYR A 174 -16.67 -15.78 15.13
N MET A 175 -16.01 -14.67 15.36
CA MET A 175 -16.35 -13.69 16.39
C MET A 175 -16.42 -12.30 15.76
N VAL A 176 -17.38 -11.48 16.19
CA VAL A 176 -17.49 -10.08 15.75
C VAL A 176 -17.32 -9.18 16.95
N ASP A 177 -16.38 -8.25 16.87
CA ASP A 177 -16.13 -7.28 17.93
C ASP A 177 -17.11 -6.07 17.91
N ASP A 178 -17.06 -5.22 18.92
CA ASP A 178 -17.90 -4.02 19.05
C ASP A 178 -17.63 -2.99 17.93
N GLN A 179 -16.53 -3.09 17.21
CA GLN A 179 -16.16 -2.25 16.07
C GLN A 179 -16.63 -2.85 14.74
N GLY A 180 -17.19 -4.05 14.77
CA GLY A 180 -17.69 -4.78 13.63
C GLY A 180 -16.62 -5.56 12.85
N PHE A 181 -15.42 -5.76 13.38
CA PHE A 181 -14.43 -6.62 12.73
C PHE A 181 -14.75 -8.10 12.96
N ILE A 182 -14.63 -8.88 11.90
CA ILE A 182 -14.89 -10.32 11.88
C ILE A 182 -13.58 -11.06 12.08
N TYR A 183 -13.52 -11.88 13.13
CA TYR A 183 -12.41 -12.74 13.49
C TYR A 183 -12.80 -14.18 13.15
N ARG A 184 -12.26 -14.73 12.07
CA ARG A 184 -12.53 -16.12 11.69
C ARG A 184 -11.84 -17.08 12.67
N LYS A 185 -12.52 -18.17 12.99
CA LYS A 185 -11.95 -19.24 13.79
C LYS A 185 -11.40 -20.32 12.88
N TYR A 186 -10.31 -20.93 13.32
CA TYR A 186 -9.65 -21.98 12.58
C TYR A 186 -9.13 -23.07 13.52
N LYS A 187 -9.03 -24.28 13.00
CA LYS A 187 -8.45 -25.42 13.69
C LYS A 187 -7.01 -25.59 13.23
N VAL A 188 -6.10 -25.64 14.20
CA VAL A 188 -4.67 -25.87 13.94
C VAL A 188 -4.46 -27.31 13.49
N VAL A 189 -3.64 -27.50 12.45
CA VAL A 189 -3.26 -28.82 11.93
C VAL A 189 -1.75 -28.99 12.08
N GLY A 190 -1.36 -29.95 12.92
CA GLY A 190 0.05 -30.24 13.17
C GLY A 190 0.70 -29.41 14.29
N GLY A 191 1.87 -29.87 14.75
CA GLY A 191 2.61 -29.24 15.84
C GLY A 191 2.07 -29.52 17.23
N GLU A 192 2.55 -28.80 18.23
CA GLU A 192 2.17 -28.98 19.63
C GLU A 192 0.71 -28.59 19.94
N MET A 193 0.11 -27.75 19.09
CA MET A 193 -1.26 -27.25 19.25
C MET A 193 -2.26 -27.91 18.29
N ASP A 194 -1.92 -29.10 17.76
CA ASP A 194 -2.79 -29.81 16.83
C ASP A 194 -4.21 -30.01 17.40
N GLY A 195 -5.20 -29.70 16.57
CA GLY A 195 -6.61 -29.85 16.95
C GLY A 195 -7.19 -28.72 17.79
N THR A 196 -6.39 -27.72 18.23
CA THR A 196 -6.90 -26.56 18.97
C THR A 196 -7.59 -25.58 18.03
N ILE A 197 -8.66 -24.95 18.53
CA ILE A 197 -9.35 -23.87 17.82
C ILE A 197 -8.69 -22.54 18.21
N GLN A 198 -8.25 -21.80 17.24
CA GLN A 198 -7.72 -20.44 17.39
C GLN A 198 -8.57 -19.45 16.59
N THR A 199 -8.40 -18.17 16.89
CA THR A 199 -9.11 -17.07 16.24
C THR A 199 -8.10 -16.15 15.59
N GLU A 200 -8.41 -15.64 14.40
CA GLU A 200 -7.63 -14.61 13.76
C GLU A 200 -7.41 -13.42 14.69
N SER A 201 -6.35 -12.68 14.47
CA SER A 201 -6.01 -11.49 15.25
C SER A 201 -5.44 -10.40 14.36
N PHE A 202 -5.55 -9.17 14.80
CA PHE A 202 -4.88 -8.05 14.12
C PHE A 202 -3.39 -8.31 13.96
N GLY A 203 -2.87 -7.91 12.82
CA GLY A 203 -1.43 -7.92 12.58
C GLY A 203 -0.68 -6.92 13.46
N PRO A 204 0.66 -6.94 13.42
CA PRO A 204 1.48 -6.07 14.26
C PRO A 204 1.21 -4.59 13.96
N LYS A 205 0.87 -3.82 14.99
CA LYS A 205 0.63 -2.37 14.89
C LYS A 205 1.83 -1.62 14.33
N ALA A 206 3.04 -2.14 14.59
CA ALA A 206 4.28 -1.58 14.10
C ALA A 206 4.35 -1.53 12.56
N PHE A 207 3.70 -2.46 11.87
CA PHE A 207 3.63 -2.47 10.40
C PHE A 207 2.91 -1.23 9.87
N GLY A 208 1.69 -0.95 10.34
CA GLY A 208 0.91 0.22 9.93
C GLY A 208 1.61 1.54 10.29
N ALA A 209 2.15 1.64 11.50
CA ALA A 209 2.87 2.82 11.96
C ALA A 209 4.12 3.11 11.11
N LEU A 210 4.91 2.08 10.79
CA LEU A 210 6.09 2.22 9.93
C LEU A 210 5.71 2.54 8.49
N PHE A 211 4.69 1.88 7.96
CA PHE A 211 4.23 2.13 6.60
C PHE A 211 3.83 3.60 6.42
N TYR A 212 2.91 4.10 7.23
CA TYR A 212 2.47 5.50 7.15
C TYR A 212 3.57 6.49 7.53
N GLY A 213 4.43 6.14 8.49
CA GLY A 213 5.55 6.98 8.90
C GLY A 213 6.58 7.14 7.78
N ILE A 214 7.00 6.05 7.16
CA ILE A 214 8.02 6.07 6.10
C ILE A 214 7.46 6.68 4.82
N THR A 215 6.28 6.23 4.37
CA THR A 215 5.67 6.72 3.12
C THR A 215 5.20 8.17 3.26
N GLY A 216 4.73 8.60 4.44
CA GLY A 216 4.37 9.98 4.72
C GLY A 216 5.55 10.91 4.71
N PHE A 217 6.66 10.51 5.33
CA PHE A 217 7.89 11.29 5.31
C PHE A 217 8.46 11.40 3.88
N HIS A 218 8.40 10.31 3.10
CA HIS A 218 8.78 10.32 1.71
C HIS A 218 7.87 11.23 0.86
N GLY A 219 6.55 11.12 1.03
CA GLY A 219 5.57 11.99 0.37
C GLY A 219 5.79 13.47 0.68
N PHE A 220 6.11 13.82 1.94
CA PHE A 220 6.47 15.19 2.31
C PHE A 220 7.74 15.68 1.61
N HIS A 221 8.75 14.82 1.44
CA HIS A 221 9.96 15.14 0.68
C HIS A 221 9.64 15.42 -0.79
N VAL A 222 8.85 14.57 -1.43
CA VAL A 222 8.44 14.77 -2.82
C VAL A 222 7.61 16.06 -2.97
N PHE A 223 6.68 16.31 -2.05
CA PHE A 223 5.86 17.51 -2.05
C PHE A 223 6.73 18.79 -1.94
N SER A 224 7.66 18.82 -0.99
CA SER A 224 8.58 19.97 -0.84
C SER A 224 9.45 20.14 -2.07
N GLY A 225 9.97 19.06 -2.65
CA GLY A 225 10.73 19.10 -3.89
C GLY A 225 9.94 19.68 -5.05
N VAL A 226 8.68 19.26 -5.23
CA VAL A 226 7.79 19.82 -6.25
C VAL A 226 7.55 21.32 -6.04
N LEU A 227 7.35 21.77 -4.80
CA LEU A 227 7.23 23.20 -4.49
C LEU A 227 8.48 23.99 -4.91
N PHE A 228 9.67 23.49 -4.59
CA PHE A 228 10.92 24.14 -5.01
C PHE A 228 11.03 24.18 -6.55
N LEU A 229 10.71 23.08 -7.23
CA LEU A 229 10.72 23.04 -8.70
C LEU A 229 9.75 24.05 -9.32
N ILE A 230 8.56 24.23 -8.74
CA ILE A 230 7.59 25.24 -9.20
C ILE A 230 8.19 26.64 -9.08
N ILE A 231 8.79 26.98 -7.94
CA ILE A 231 9.42 28.28 -7.72
C ILE A 231 10.54 28.52 -8.74
N ILE A 232 11.42 27.53 -8.96
CA ILE A 232 12.51 27.62 -9.91
C ILE A 232 11.97 27.75 -11.35
N ALA A 233 10.93 26.98 -11.71
CA ALA A 233 10.32 27.04 -13.03
C ALA A 233 9.70 28.43 -13.32
N ILE A 234 9.03 29.02 -12.33
CA ILE A 234 8.48 30.37 -12.44
C ILE A 234 9.62 31.41 -12.63
N ASN A 235 10.68 31.33 -11.84
CA ASN A 235 11.82 32.20 -11.91
C ASN A 235 12.56 32.07 -13.27
N ALA A 236 12.73 30.84 -13.76
CA ALA A 236 13.32 30.58 -15.08
C ALA A 236 12.41 31.14 -16.19
N GLY A 237 11.10 30.94 -16.08
CA GLY A 237 10.10 31.49 -17.02
C GLY A 237 10.04 33.02 -17.04
N SER A 238 10.19 33.67 -15.90
CA SER A 238 10.21 35.14 -15.80
C SER A 238 11.52 35.79 -16.32
N GLY A 239 12.54 34.96 -16.60
CA GLY A 239 13.81 35.45 -17.14
C GLY A 239 14.77 36.06 -16.11
N ILE A 240 14.51 35.89 -14.83
CA ILE A 240 15.38 36.43 -13.76
C ILE A 240 16.81 35.89 -13.90
N TYR A 241 16.96 34.64 -14.36
CA TYR A 241 18.26 34.00 -14.57
C TYR A 241 18.96 34.48 -15.85
N ALA A 242 18.25 35.02 -16.83
CA ALA A 242 18.83 35.53 -18.09
C ALA A 242 19.76 36.75 -17.90
N ALA A 243 19.59 37.48 -16.79
CA ALA A 243 20.42 38.66 -16.47
C ALA A 243 21.78 38.28 -15.86
N ARG A 244 22.03 37.00 -15.53
CA ARG A 244 23.25 36.53 -14.92
C ARG A 244 24.03 35.65 -15.89
N LYS A 245 25.35 35.81 -15.95
CA LYS A 245 26.21 34.88 -16.69
C LYS A 245 26.07 33.48 -16.08
N ASN A 246 25.76 32.49 -16.87
CA ASN A 246 25.45 31.14 -16.46
C ASN A 246 24.26 31.03 -15.46
N GLY A 247 23.25 31.92 -15.59
CA GLY A 247 22.15 31.95 -14.64
C GLY A 247 21.29 30.70 -14.63
N TYR A 248 21.20 29.95 -15.73
CA TYR A 248 20.43 28.70 -15.83
C TYR A 248 21.18 27.47 -15.30
N GLU A 249 22.49 27.53 -15.06
CA GLU A 249 23.24 26.47 -14.37
C GLU A 249 22.84 26.36 -12.88
N MET A 250 22.21 27.38 -12.31
CA MET A 250 21.72 27.37 -10.93
C MET A 250 20.46 26.49 -10.73
N VAL A 251 20.00 25.83 -11.79
CA VAL A 251 18.87 24.89 -11.74
C VAL A 251 19.32 23.50 -11.25
N GLU A 252 20.62 23.27 -11.15
CA GLU A 252 21.18 22.09 -10.51
C GLU A 252 20.90 22.10 -8.99
#